data_125c9438a6974c3db1d6596d4b639aad
#
_entry.id   125c9438a6974c3db1d6596d4b639aad
#
_cell.length_a   1.000
_cell.length_b   1.000
_cell.length_c   1.000
_cell.angle_alpha   90.00
_cell.angle_beta   90.00
_cell.angle_gamma   90.00
#
_symmetry.space_group_name_H-M   'P 1'
#
loop_
_entity.id
_entity.type
_entity.pdbx_description
1 polymer ?
#
loop_
_entity_poly.entity_id
_entity_poly.type
_entity_poly.pdbx_seq_one_letter_code
_entity_poly.pdbx_strand_id
1 'polypeptide(L)'
;MIRHIPLIVKRECCHLKKDGYSIRHIYDNYFSKKVVEPCNFNSFKRALIRWEKKPFPDDTTLDCGTYEGFVAHDATVQVSGDGEIVQAWIKQKASDVDLEELVKILRESVEPYQYNPRYDDSADRMLEIPLFDMHWGISFLENYQSVLDDILELITSHHWDRIIIPFGQDFFHNDSVVNGVTTKGTVIDKVDMIRAVKEGRKFITAIVDTALKNSNDVQVLYTPGNHDRSVTWMFMQVLLERYGPDVVDDSMKYRKVFTYGKNSIMVTHGDSKQATANNLSHIFAVSYPEEFAQATTREVHSGHLHHEKEGDIFGAMIRRLSSGVSVDDWSNREDYIGTHRRFMIFEWDRNKLRSIHYI
;
A
#
# COMPACT_ATOMS: atom_id res chain seq x y z
N MET A 1 -34.30 -35.06 11.36
CA MET A 1 -32.95 -34.77 10.82
C MET A 1 -32.18 -34.11 11.93
N ILE A 2 -31.03 -34.65 12.32
CA ILE A 2 -30.16 -34.04 13.34
C ILE A 2 -29.42 -32.90 12.63
N ARG A 3 -29.89 -31.67 12.77
CA ARG A 3 -29.24 -30.47 12.21
C ARG A 3 -27.97 -30.17 13.00
N HIS A 4 -26.89 -30.03 12.32
CA HIS A 4 -25.55 -29.54 12.67
C HIS A 4 -25.23 -29.51 14.21
N ILE A 5 -24.74 -30.62 14.74
CA ILE A 5 -24.16 -30.64 16.09
C ILE A 5 -22.66 -30.37 15.96
N PRO A 6 -22.11 -29.38 16.66
CA PRO A 6 -20.69 -29.07 16.60
C PRO A 6 -19.82 -30.30 16.98
N LEU A 7 -18.70 -30.47 16.28
CA LEU A 7 -17.78 -31.61 16.49
C LEU A 7 -17.27 -31.68 17.93
N ILE A 8 -16.96 -30.53 18.51
CA ILE A 8 -16.52 -30.43 19.91
C ILE A 8 -17.56 -30.99 20.89
N VAL A 9 -18.84 -30.72 20.67
CA VAL A 9 -19.93 -31.27 21.53
C VAL A 9 -20.03 -32.76 21.37
N LYS A 10 -19.86 -33.30 20.14
CA LYS A 10 -19.87 -34.75 19.89
C LYS A 10 -18.71 -35.44 20.60
N ARG A 11 -17.50 -34.88 20.48
CA ARG A 11 -16.26 -35.37 21.07
C ARG A 11 -16.38 -35.42 22.59
N GLU A 12 -16.86 -34.35 23.20
CA GLU A 12 -16.99 -34.22 24.63
C GLU A 12 -18.10 -35.15 25.23
N CYS A 13 -19.19 -35.35 24.50
CA CYS A 13 -20.18 -36.36 24.85
C CYS A 13 -19.60 -37.79 24.86
N CYS A 14 -18.69 -38.10 23.90
CA CYS A 14 -18.05 -39.39 23.86
C CYS A 14 -17.02 -39.55 25.01
N HIS A 15 -16.26 -38.49 25.34
CA HIS A 15 -15.34 -38.48 26.49
C HIS A 15 -16.11 -38.69 27.80
N LEU A 16 -17.17 -37.93 28.06
CA LEU A 16 -18.01 -38.08 29.26
C LEU A 16 -18.54 -39.52 29.41
N LYS A 17 -18.86 -40.18 28.30
CA LYS A 17 -19.30 -41.58 28.30
C LYS A 17 -18.14 -42.53 28.65
N LYS A 18 -16.94 -42.30 28.10
CA LYS A 18 -15.72 -43.07 28.46
C LYS A 18 -15.37 -42.91 29.93
N ASP A 19 -15.60 -41.71 30.49
CA ASP A 19 -15.37 -41.40 31.91
C ASP A 19 -16.48 -41.94 32.83
N GLY A 20 -17.38 -42.78 32.29
CA GLY A 20 -18.38 -43.53 33.08
C GLY A 20 -19.70 -42.83 33.33
N TYR A 21 -19.96 -41.65 32.78
CA TYR A 21 -21.25 -40.98 32.91
C TYR A 21 -22.35 -41.73 32.14
N SER A 22 -23.55 -41.81 32.70
CA SER A 22 -24.68 -42.44 32.03
C SER A 22 -25.13 -41.59 30.81
N ILE A 23 -25.60 -42.25 29.76
CA ILE A 23 -26.10 -41.56 28.55
C ILE A 23 -27.16 -40.52 28.86
N ARG A 24 -28.00 -40.83 29.87
CA ARG A 24 -29.07 -39.92 30.32
C ARG A 24 -28.49 -38.70 31.00
N HIS A 25 -27.48 -38.87 31.85
CA HIS A 25 -26.77 -37.73 32.47
C HIS A 25 -26.13 -36.83 31.43
N ILE A 26 -25.42 -37.38 30.43
CA ILE A 26 -24.77 -36.63 29.36
C ILE A 26 -25.82 -35.83 28.55
N TYR A 27 -26.95 -36.42 28.25
CA TYR A 27 -28.03 -35.74 27.55
C TYR A 27 -28.61 -34.56 28.34
N ASP A 28 -29.00 -34.79 29.58
CA ASP A 28 -29.70 -33.80 30.40
C ASP A 28 -28.81 -32.67 30.92
N ASN A 29 -27.55 -32.98 31.23
CA ASN A 29 -26.63 -32.04 31.87
C ASN A 29 -25.61 -31.39 30.93
N TYR A 30 -25.36 -31.97 29.78
CA TYR A 30 -24.38 -31.45 28.83
C TYR A 30 -24.98 -31.17 27.44
N PHE A 31 -25.41 -32.21 26.73
CA PHE A 31 -25.86 -32.09 25.32
C PHE A 31 -27.01 -31.11 25.15
N SER A 32 -28.08 -31.25 25.94
CA SER A 32 -29.26 -30.39 25.83
C SER A 32 -28.98 -28.92 26.16
N LYS A 33 -27.93 -28.62 26.90
CA LYS A 33 -27.53 -27.25 27.28
C LYS A 33 -26.56 -26.61 26.26
N LYS A 34 -25.91 -27.41 25.47
CA LYS A 34 -24.87 -26.94 24.49
C LYS A 34 -25.35 -26.89 23.05
N VAL A 35 -26.53 -27.44 22.77
CA VAL A 35 -27.14 -27.48 21.43
C VAL A 35 -28.40 -26.65 21.40
N VAL A 36 -28.49 -25.69 20.51
CA VAL A 36 -29.62 -24.71 20.42
C VAL A 36 -30.97 -25.39 20.19
N GLU A 37 -31.00 -26.47 19.40
CA GLU A 37 -32.18 -27.31 19.16
C GLU A 37 -31.83 -28.78 19.42
N PRO A 38 -31.82 -29.24 20.66
CA PRO A 38 -31.42 -30.61 20.96
C PRO A 38 -32.45 -31.61 20.42
N CYS A 39 -31.98 -32.68 19.82
CA CYS A 39 -32.84 -33.79 19.41
C CYS A 39 -33.32 -34.53 20.65
N ASN A 40 -34.43 -35.32 20.49
CA ASN A 40 -34.92 -36.12 21.60
C ASN A 40 -33.90 -37.17 22.08
N PHE A 41 -34.05 -37.63 23.32
CA PHE A 41 -33.12 -38.55 23.99
C PHE A 41 -32.81 -39.83 23.17
N ASN A 42 -33.83 -40.44 22.54
CA ASN A 42 -33.64 -41.66 21.77
C ASN A 42 -32.79 -41.42 20.48
N SER A 43 -32.97 -40.27 19.86
CA SER A 43 -32.16 -39.86 18.72
C SER A 43 -30.73 -39.54 19.14
N PHE A 44 -30.53 -38.89 20.30
CA PHE A 44 -29.21 -38.63 20.86
C PHE A 44 -28.47 -39.93 21.22
N LYS A 45 -29.17 -40.88 21.91
CA LYS A 45 -28.59 -42.19 22.26
C LYS A 45 -28.07 -42.92 21.04
N ARG A 46 -28.84 -42.96 19.95
CA ARG A 46 -28.41 -43.56 18.67
C ARG A 46 -27.26 -42.82 18.01
N ALA A 47 -27.26 -41.51 18.13
CA ALA A 47 -26.18 -40.69 17.59
C ALA A 47 -24.87 -40.88 18.38
N LEU A 48 -24.92 -40.88 19.69
CA LEU A 48 -23.74 -41.09 20.55
C LEU A 48 -23.05 -42.44 20.28
N ILE A 49 -23.85 -43.52 20.15
CA ILE A 49 -23.31 -44.86 19.80
C ILE A 49 -22.64 -44.85 18.41
N ARG A 50 -23.14 -44.07 17.44
CA ARG A 50 -22.49 -43.92 16.13
C ARG A 50 -21.21 -43.09 16.23
N TRP A 51 -21.19 -42.06 17.05
CA TRP A 51 -20.00 -41.22 17.25
C TRP A 51 -18.87 -42.01 17.91
N GLU A 52 -19.16 -42.90 18.86
CA GLU A 52 -18.17 -43.76 19.47
C GLU A 52 -17.53 -44.76 18.51
N LYS A 53 -18.26 -45.16 17.47
CA LYS A 53 -17.76 -46.14 16.49
C LYS A 53 -16.92 -45.52 15.38
N LYS A 54 -16.92 -44.17 15.26
CA LYS A 54 -16.10 -43.44 14.29
C LYS A 54 -14.99 -42.75 15.06
N PRO A 55 -13.71 -43.00 14.69
CA PRO A 55 -12.64 -42.18 15.24
C PRO A 55 -12.94 -40.70 14.88
N PHE A 56 -12.91 -39.85 15.92
CA PHE A 56 -12.79 -38.43 15.65
C PHE A 56 -11.39 -38.24 15.02
N PRO A 57 -11.26 -37.38 14.02
CA PRO A 57 -9.93 -37.00 13.55
C PRO A 57 -9.10 -36.65 14.77
N ASP A 58 -7.96 -37.29 14.97
CA ASP A 58 -7.01 -36.85 15.98
C ASP A 58 -6.73 -35.39 15.79
N ASP A 59 -6.32 -34.70 16.87
CA ASP A 59 -5.72 -33.36 16.83
C ASP A 59 -4.37 -33.39 16.08
N THR A 60 -4.30 -34.09 14.98
CA THR A 60 -3.29 -33.78 13.98
C THR A 60 -3.63 -32.36 13.58
N THR A 61 -2.91 -31.43 14.17
CA THR A 61 -2.72 -30.10 13.66
C THR A 61 -2.58 -30.26 12.16
N LEU A 62 -3.67 -30.04 11.42
CA LEU A 62 -3.55 -29.68 10.03
C LEU A 62 -2.64 -28.46 10.11
N ASP A 63 -1.38 -28.65 9.71
CA ASP A 63 -0.49 -27.53 9.45
C ASP A 63 -1.10 -26.80 8.25
N CYS A 64 -2.08 -26.00 8.59
CA CYS A 64 -2.89 -25.28 7.65
C CYS A 64 -2.16 -24.04 7.21
N GLY A 65 -0.86 -24.09 6.98
CA GLY A 65 -0.13 -22.94 6.41
C GLY A 65 -0.84 -21.61 6.70
N THR A 66 -1.05 -21.26 7.98
CA THR A 66 -1.58 -19.97 8.34
C THR A 66 -0.54 -18.95 7.94
N TYR A 67 -0.88 -18.07 7.03
CA TYR A 67 0.00 -16.95 6.73
C TYR A 67 0.23 -16.14 8.00
N GLU A 68 1.45 -15.73 8.23
CA GLU A 68 1.82 -14.92 9.40
C GLU A 68 0.95 -13.65 9.41
N GLY A 69 0.29 -13.38 10.54
CA GLY A 69 -0.68 -12.27 10.67
C GLY A 69 -2.14 -12.62 10.32
N PHE A 70 -2.45 -13.90 10.05
CA PHE A 70 -3.82 -14.36 9.85
C PHE A 70 -4.20 -15.45 10.84
N VAL A 71 -5.42 -15.41 11.32
CA VAL A 71 -6.02 -16.46 12.15
C VAL A 71 -7.10 -17.20 11.38
N ALA A 72 -7.16 -18.52 11.53
CA ALA A 72 -8.23 -19.30 10.94
C ALA A 72 -9.57 -18.90 11.59
N HIS A 73 -10.51 -18.41 10.78
CA HIS A 73 -11.82 -17.97 11.22
C HIS A 73 -12.88 -19.06 11.05
N ASP A 74 -12.82 -19.79 9.97
CA ASP A 74 -13.78 -20.84 9.59
C ASP A 74 -13.09 -21.87 8.70
N ALA A 75 -13.54 -23.09 8.76
CA ALA A 75 -13.02 -24.16 7.91
C ALA A 75 -14.17 -25.01 7.36
N THR A 76 -14.17 -25.21 6.05
CA THR A 76 -15.04 -26.19 5.39
C THR A 76 -14.21 -27.38 5.01
N VAL A 77 -14.57 -28.56 5.52
CA VAL A 77 -13.84 -29.80 5.29
C VAL A 77 -14.73 -30.79 4.53
N GLN A 78 -14.25 -31.27 3.41
CA GLN A 78 -14.86 -32.37 2.68
C GLN A 78 -14.21 -33.68 3.14
N VAL A 79 -15.06 -34.61 3.57
CA VAL A 79 -14.61 -35.90 4.11
C VAL A 79 -15.12 -37.02 3.20
N SER A 80 -14.28 -37.97 2.88
CA SER A 80 -14.61 -39.19 2.13
C SER A 80 -15.61 -40.07 2.88
N GLY A 81 -16.19 -41.05 2.21
CA GLY A 81 -17.10 -42.04 2.84
C GLY A 81 -16.43 -42.80 4.00
N ASP A 82 -15.11 -42.92 3.99
CA ASP A 82 -14.31 -43.62 5.01
C ASP A 82 -13.83 -42.70 6.14
N GLY A 83 -14.16 -41.42 6.08
CA GLY A 83 -13.87 -40.44 7.12
C GLY A 83 -12.54 -39.69 6.95
N GLU A 84 -11.84 -39.89 5.86
CA GLU A 84 -10.60 -39.15 5.55
C GLU A 84 -10.92 -37.76 4.98
N ILE A 85 -10.09 -36.78 5.33
CA ILE A 85 -10.22 -35.42 4.78
C ILE A 85 -9.68 -35.43 3.36
N VAL A 86 -10.58 -35.22 2.40
CA VAL A 86 -10.24 -35.16 0.97
C VAL A 86 -9.80 -33.74 0.59
N GLN A 87 -10.44 -32.73 1.17
CA GLN A 87 -10.17 -31.33 0.90
C GLN A 87 -10.64 -30.46 2.06
N ALA A 88 -9.87 -29.42 2.35
CA ALA A 88 -10.24 -28.43 3.35
C ALA A 88 -10.07 -27.03 2.76
N TRP A 89 -11.10 -26.19 2.93
CA TRP A 89 -11.04 -24.76 2.66
C TRP A 89 -11.01 -24.03 4.00
N ILE A 90 -9.94 -23.31 4.25
CA ILE A 90 -9.78 -22.55 5.50
C ILE A 90 -9.95 -21.08 5.16
N LYS A 91 -10.99 -20.47 5.72
CA LYS A 91 -11.14 -19.04 5.69
C LYS A 91 -10.25 -18.44 6.76
N GLN A 92 -9.31 -17.61 6.35
CA GLN A 92 -8.45 -16.87 7.25
C GLN A 92 -8.95 -15.43 7.33
N LYS A 93 -8.96 -14.88 8.53
CA LYS A 93 -9.21 -13.46 8.81
C LYS A 93 -7.89 -12.86 9.25
N ALA A 94 -7.57 -11.66 8.80
CA ALA A 94 -6.47 -10.91 9.39
C ALA A 94 -6.68 -10.86 10.91
N SER A 95 -5.64 -11.08 11.68
CA SER A 95 -5.72 -10.84 13.13
C SER A 95 -6.24 -9.43 13.33
N ASP A 96 -7.21 -9.26 14.23
CA ASP A 96 -7.73 -7.94 14.55
C ASP A 96 -6.56 -7.11 15.11
N VAL A 97 -5.88 -6.41 14.22
CA VAL A 97 -4.90 -5.39 14.60
C VAL A 97 -5.73 -4.21 15.05
N ASP A 98 -5.59 -3.84 16.31
CA ASP A 98 -6.14 -2.58 16.78
C ASP A 98 -5.43 -1.45 16.02
N LEU A 99 -6.13 -0.87 15.05
CA LEU A 99 -5.60 0.21 14.23
C LEU A 99 -5.26 1.43 15.07
N GLU A 100 -5.98 1.67 16.17
CA GLU A 100 -5.68 2.79 17.08
C GLU A 100 -4.38 2.52 17.85
N GLU A 101 -4.17 1.29 18.30
CA GLU A 101 -2.92 0.89 18.94
C GLU A 101 -1.75 0.91 17.96
N LEU A 102 -1.94 0.44 16.71
CA LEU A 102 -0.91 0.52 15.68
C LEU A 102 -0.53 1.97 15.36
N VAL A 103 -1.53 2.83 15.17
CA VAL A 103 -1.32 4.28 14.94
C VAL A 103 -0.60 4.91 16.13
N LYS A 104 -0.99 4.57 17.35
CA LYS A 104 -0.31 5.04 18.56
C LYS A 104 1.16 4.60 18.62
N ILE A 105 1.44 3.32 18.36
CA ILE A 105 2.81 2.81 18.29
C ILE A 105 3.64 3.52 17.21
N LEU A 106 3.06 3.75 16.04
CA LEU A 106 3.73 4.47 14.97
C LEU A 106 4.02 5.92 15.37
N ARG A 107 3.09 6.61 16.01
CA ARG A 107 3.25 7.98 16.50
C ARG A 107 4.31 8.07 17.59
N GLU A 108 4.24 7.21 18.59
CA GLU A 108 5.19 7.19 19.71
C GLU A 108 6.62 6.80 19.27
N SER A 109 6.78 6.13 18.14
CA SER A 109 8.08 5.70 17.61
C SER A 109 8.71 6.68 16.62
N VAL A 110 8.01 7.75 16.23
CA VAL A 110 8.49 8.75 15.28
C VAL A 110 8.93 10.01 16.03
N GLU A 111 10.22 10.31 15.99
CA GLU A 111 10.72 11.58 16.51
C GLU A 111 10.46 12.72 15.50
N PRO A 112 9.76 13.80 15.90
CA PRO A 112 9.62 14.99 15.06
C PRO A 112 10.97 15.54 14.64
N TYR A 113 11.10 15.88 13.37
CA TYR A 113 12.34 16.43 12.85
C TYR A 113 12.54 17.87 13.32
N GLN A 114 13.65 18.09 14.02
CA GLN A 114 14.03 19.42 14.51
C GLN A 114 15.03 20.04 13.54
N TYR A 115 14.68 21.15 12.95
CA TYR A 115 15.59 21.92 12.10
C TYR A 115 15.42 23.42 12.36
N ASN A 116 16.46 24.18 12.09
CA ASN A 116 16.40 25.64 12.12
C ASN A 116 16.17 26.12 10.69
N PRO A 117 14.97 26.60 10.34
CA PRO A 117 14.70 27.10 9.00
C PRO A 117 15.64 28.29 8.72
N ARG A 118 16.27 28.24 7.55
CA ARG A 118 17.06 29.35 7.03
C ARG A 118 16.24 29.96 5.91
N TYR A 119 15.80 31.18 6.11
CA TYR A 119 15.06 31.93 5.11
C TYR A 119 15.98 32.81 4.30
N ASP A 120 15.82 32.80 2.98
CA ASP A 120 16.58 33.64 2.04
C ASP A 120 15.59 34.34 1.10
N ASP A 121 15.40 35.65 1.32
CA ASP A 121 14.52 36.50 0.52
C ASP A 121 14.96 36.60 -0.96
N SER A 122 16.22 36.29 -1.26
CA SER A 122 16.76 36.35 -2.62
C SER A 122 16.53 35.06 -3.41
N ALA A 123 16.04 34.01 -2.77
CA ALA A 123 15.71 32.77 -3.46
C ALA A 123 14.51 32.96 -4.38
N ASP A 124 14.66 32.61 -5.64
CA ASP A 124 13.69 32.89 -6.71
C ASP A 124 13.36 31.67 -7.58
N ARG A 125 13.78 30.47 -7.15
CA ARG A 125 13.63 29.21 -7.89
C ARG A 125 12.90 28.16 -7.08
N MET A 126 12.11 27.37 -7.80
CA MET A 126 11.48 26.16 -7.25
C MET A 126 12.10 24.91 -7.89
N LEU A 127 12.34 23.90 -7.05
CA LEU A 127 12.71 22.56 -7.47
C LEU A 127 11.53 21.60 -7.29
N GLU A 128 11.16 20.90 -8.35
CA GLU A 128 10.17 19.83 -8.31
C GLU A 128 10.88 18.48 -8.45
N ILE A 129 10.69 17.59 -7.47
CA ILE A 129 11.31 16.27 -7.39
C ILE A 129 10.22 15.20 -7.46
N PRO A 130 9.72 14.83 -8.64
CA PRO A 130 8.66 13.83 -8.78
C PRO A 130 9.23 12.42 -8.65
N LEU A 131 8.97 11.76 -7.52
CA LEU A 131 9.41 10.41 -7.23
C LEU A 131 8.32 9.40 -7.62
N PHE A 132 8.08 9.26 -8.94
CA PHE A 132 7.05 8.40 -9.49
C PHE A 132 7.60 7.01 -9.85
N ASP A 133 6.77 5.97 -9.71
CA ASP A 133 7.04 4.61 -10.15
C ASP A 133 8.38 4.06 -9.64
N MET A 134 8.70 4.31 -8.38
CA MET A 134 9.94 3.80 -7.78
C MET A 134 9.90 2.29 -7.51
N HIS A 135 8.73 1.75 -7.23
CA HIS A 135 8.51 0.32 -6.97
C HIS A 135 9.53 -0.28 -5.99
N TRP A 136 9.69 0.35 -4.82
CA TRP A 136 10.50 -0.23 -3.75
C TRP A 136 10.06 -1.67 -3.47
N GLY A 137 11.04 -2.57 -3.51
CA GLY A 137 10.84 -4.02 -3.46
C GLY A 137 11.30 -4.70 -4.75
N ILE A 138 11.11 -4.09 -5.93
CA ILE A 138 11.79 -4.47 -7.17
C ILE A 138 13.20 -3.87 -7.18
N SER A 139 13.31 -2.60 -6.81
CA SER A 139 14.59 -1.91 -6.61
C SER A 139 14.77 -1.55 -5.15
N PHE A 140 16.01 -1.48 -4.69
CA PHE A 140 16.40 -1.18 -3.32
C PHE A 140 17.43 -0.05 -3.27
N LEU A 141 17.91 0.30 -2.07
CA LEU A 141 18.80 1.43 -1.90
C LEU A 141 20.10 1.32 -2.72
N GLU A 142 20.64 0.12 -2.89
CA GLU A 142 21.79 -0.10 -3.75
C GLU A 142 21.57 0.28 -5.22
N ASN A 143 20.31 0.20 -5.69
CA ASN A 143 19.94 0.63 -7.04
C ASN A 143 19.72 2.15 -7.12
N TYR A 144 19.32 2.77 -6.01
CA TYR A 144 18.94 4.18 -5.94
C TYR A 144 19.99 5.07 -5.26
N GLN A 145 21.14 4.53 -4.85
CA GLN A 145 22.14 5.32 -4.12
C GLN A 145 22.68 6.48 -4.96
N SER A 146 23.04 6.23 -6.23
CA SER A 146 23.51 7.30 -7.12
C SER A 146 22.42 8.35 -7.36
N VAL A 147 21.17 7.92 -7.55
CA VAL A 147 20.00 8.82 -7.69
C VAL A 147 19.84 9.69 -6.43
N LEU A 148 19.98 9.09 -5.24
CA LEU A 148 19.93 9.86 -3.99
C LEU A 148 21.04 10.90 -3.92
N ASP A 149 22.27 10.49 -4.23
CA ASP A 149 23.45 11.37 -4.17
C ASP A 149 23.27 12.56 -5.12
N ASP A 150 22.83 12.31 -6.37
CA ASP A 150 22.57 13.36 -7.37
C ASP A 150 21.43 14.32 -6.94
N ILE A 151 20.34 13.78 -6.35
CA ILE A 151 19.25 14.61 -5.79
C ILE A 151 19.78 15.49 -4.65
N LEU A 152 20.54 14.93 -3.73
CA LEU A 152 21.12 15.69 -2.61
C LEU A 152 22.10 16.75 -3.07
N GLU A 153 22.93 16.47 -4.06
CA GLU A 153 23.82 17.44 -4.71
C GLU A 153 23.01 18.58 -5.31
N LEU A 154 21.95 18.28 -6.07
CA LEU A 154 21.10 19.28 -6.67
C LEU A 154 20.39 20.14 -5.63
N ILE A 155 19.82 19.55 -4.57
CA ILE A 155 19.19 20.31 -3.46
C ILE A 155 20.19 21.27 -2.80
N THR A 156 21.41 20.81 -2.58
CA THR A 156 22.45 21.61 -1.88
C THR A 156 23.16 22.62 -2.77
N SER A 157 22.97 22.57 -4.09
CA SER A 157 23.61 23.47 -5.06
C SER A 157 23.16 24.94 -4.90
N HIS A 158 21.94 25.17 -4.38
CA HIS A 158 21.34 26.48 -4.19
C HIS A 158 20.52 26.50 -2.90
N HIS A 159 20.13 27.72 -2.46
CA HIS A 159 19.01 27.88 -1.55
C HIS A 159 17.74 28.13 -2.38
N TRP A 160 16.74 27.27 -2.24
CA TRP A 160 15.54 27.29 -3.05
C TRP A 160 14.43 28.11 -2.40
N ASP A 161 13.67 28.87 -3.18
CA ASP A 161 12.45 29.51 -2.70
C ASP A 161 11.42 28.46 -2.27
N ARG A 162 11.36 27.34 -3.03
CA ARG A 162 10.46 26.22 -2.75
C ARG A 162 11.00 24.91 -3.27
N ILE A 163 10.77 23.82 -2.53
CA ILE A 163 10.96 22.46 -3.02
C ILE A 163 9.65 21.69 -2.90
N ILE A 164 9.17 21.17 -4.05
CA ILE A 164 7.97 20.33 -4.12
C ILE A 164 8.40 18.91 -4.41
N ILE A 165 7.90 17.96 -3.62
CA ILE A 165 8.16 16.53 -3.78
C ILE A 165 6.83 15.83 -4.01
N PRO A 166 6.36 15.71 -5.27
CA PRO A 166 5.25 14.83 -5.59
C PRO A 166 5.63 13.38 -5.25
N PHE A 167 4.82 12.75 -4.40
CA PHE A 167 5.15 11.49 -3.76
C PHE A 167 4.01 10.47 -3.86
N GLY A 168 4.34 9.19 -3.79
CA GLY A 168 3.41 8.09 -4.02
C GLY A 168 3.49 7.60 -5.45
N GLN A 169 2.33 7.39 -6.10
CA GLN A 169 2.28 6.98 -7.50
C GLN A 169 3.16 5.74 -7.77
N ASP A 170 2.85 4.64 -7.05
CA ASP A 170 3.62 3.39 -7.09
C ASP A 170 5.04 3.54 -6.51
N PHE A 171 5.13 4.19 -5.35
CA PHE A 171 6.37 4.23 -4.57
C PHE A 171 6.79 2.84 -4.09
N PHE A 172 5.85 2.04 -3.58
CA PHE A 172 6.06 0.62 -3.28
C PHE A 172 5.49 -0.29 -4.36
N HIS A 173 6.05 -1.50 -4.48
CA HIS A 173 5.59 -2.45 -5.49
C HIS A 173 4.27 -3.14 -5.10
N ASN A 174 4.05 -3.46 -3.83
CA ASN A 174 2.88 -4.19 -3.35
C ASN A 174 2.04 -3.34 -2.40
N ASP A 175 0.70 -3.50 -2.46
CA ASP A 175 -0.25 -2.93 -1.50
C ASP A 175 -0.47 -3.85 -0.27
N SER A 176 0.48 -4.73 0.02
CA SER A 176 0.47 -5.64 1.15
C SER A 176 1.89 -5.94 1.60
N VAL A 177 2.11 -5.96 2.91
CA VAL A 177 3.41 -6.33 3.49
C VAL A 177 3.71 -7.82 3.33
N VAL A 178 2.68 -8.66 3.22
CA VAL A 178 2.82 -10.13 3.23
C VAL A 178 2.49 -10.78 1.88
N ASN A 179 1.74 -10.12 1.01
CA ASN A 179 1.28 -10.67 -0.26
C ASN A 179 1.74 -9.83 -1.45
N GLY A 180 2.07 -10.49 -2.57
CA GLY A 180 2.32 -9.83 -3.86
C GLY A 180 1.00 -9.45 -4.53
N VAL A 181 0.41 -8.32 -4.18
CA VAL A 181 -0.85 -7.83 -4.76
C VAL A 181 -0.84 -6.32 -4.93
N THR A 182 -1.53 -5.86 -5.98
CA THR A 182 -1.84 -4.45 -6.19
C THR A 182 -3.02 -3.99 -5.35
N THR A 183 -3.33 -2.71 -5.32
CA THR A 183 -4.50 -2.13 -4.65
C THR A 183 -5.83 -2.78 -5.06
N LYS A 184 -5.96 -3.27 -6.28
CA LYS A 184 -7.15 -3.96 -6.79
C LYS A 184 -7.12 -5.48 -6.57
N GLY A 185 -6.09 -5.99 -5.90
CA GLY A 185 -5.94 -7.43 -5.64
C GLY A 185 -5.37 -8.22 -6.83
N THR A 186 -4.86 -7.56 -7.86
CA THR A 186 -4.13 -8.26 -8.93
C THR A 186 -2.86 -8.86 -8.37
N VAL A 187 -2.67 -10.15 -8.58
CA VAL A 187 -1.48 -10.86 -8.12
C VAL A 187 -0.27 -10.43 -8.96
N ILE A 188 0.77 -10.03 -8.29
CA ILE A 188 2.06 -9.61 -8.86
C ILE A 188 3.19 -10.26 -8.06
N ASP A 189 4.43 -9.97 -8.42
CA ASP A 189 5.59 -10.52 -7.73
C ASP A 189 5.60 -10.14 -6.24
N LYS A 190 5.83 -11.15 -5.40
CA LYS A 190 6.01 -10.96 -3.97
C LYS A 190 7.44 -10.49 -3.71
N VAL A 191 7.56 -9.32 -3.09
CA VAL A 191 8.85 -8.70 -2.77
C VAL A 191 9.05 -8.57 -1.26
N ASP A 192 10.27 -8.30 -0.82
CA ASP A 192 10.57 -8.00 0.58
C ASP A 192 10.11 -6.58 0.94
N MET A 193 8.83 -6.46 1.29
CA MET A 193 8.21 -5.19 1.67
C MET A 193 8.77 -4.63 2.99
N ILE A 194 9.25 -5.45 3.89
CA ILE A 194 9.85 -4.97 5.15
C ILE A 194 11.15 -4.22 4.86
N ARG A 195 12.00 -4.78 4.01
CA ARG A 195 13.20 -4.12 3.52
C ARG A 195 12.85 -2.87 2.70
N ALA A 196 11.89 -2.98 1.78
CA ALA A 196 11.41 -1.89 0.94
C ALA A 196 10.96 -0.66 1.76
N VAL A 197 10.14 -0.87 2.79
CA VAL A 197 9.68 0.22 3.68
C VAL A 197 10.84 0.83 4.48
N LYS A 198 11.76 0.03 4.99
CA LYS A 198 12.92 0.52 5.74
C LYS A 198 13.85 1.37 4.88
N GLU A 199 14.15 0.91 3.67
CA GLU A 199 15.07 1.59 2.76
C GLU A 199 14.41 2.79 2.07
N GLY A 200 13.15 2.66 1.63
CA GLY A 200 12.38 3.78 1.10
C GLY A 200 12.24 4.92 2.11
N ARG A 201 12.09 4.59 3.41
CA ARG A 201 12.11 5.60 4.48
C ARG A 201 13.45 6.32 4.56
N LYS A 202 14.57 5.59 4.55
CA LYS A 202 15.90 6.23 4.58
C LYS A 202 16.10 7.16 3.41
N PHE A 203 15.68 6.73 2.22
CA PHE A 203 15.78 7.50 0.98
C PHE A 203 14.99 8.80 1.06
N ILE A 204 13.67 8.73 1.33
CA ILE A 204 12.82 9.93 1.33
C ILE A 204 13.15 10.88 2.50
N THR A 205 13.49 10.35 3.68
CA THR A 205 13.86 11.21 4.80
C THR A 205 15.17 11.95 4.53
N ALA A 206 16.16 11.36 3.86
CA ALA A 206 17.38 12.06 3.46
C ALA A 206 17.07 13.26 2.54
N ILE A 207 16.15 13.06 1.58
CA ILE A 207 15.72 14.12 0.66
C ILE A 207 15.00 15.25 1.40
N VAL A 208 13.96 14.91 2.19
CA VAL A 208 13.16 15.92 2.91
C VAL A 208 13.99 16.66 3.97
N ASP A 209 14.82 15.94 4.74
CA ASP A 209 15.71 16.53 5.75
C ASP A 209 16.70 17.53 5.11
N THR A 210 17.19 17.23 3.90
CA THR A 210 18.11 18.12 3.16
C THR A 210 17.35 19.28 2.52
N ALA A 211 16.15 19.04 1.99
CA ALA A 211 15.31 20.09 1.41
C ALA A 211 14.94 21.16 2.46
N LEU A 212 14.54 20.76 3.66
CA LEU A 212 14.18 21.65 4.76
C LEU A 212 15.33 22.55 5.23
N LYS A 213 16.58 22.16 5.00
CA LYS A 213 17.77 22.96 5.32
C LYS A 213 18.16 23.93 4.20
N ASN A 214 17.72 23.67 2.97
CA ASN A 214 18.18 24.36 1.77
C ASN A 214 17.05 25.06 1.00
N SER A 215 15.89 25.27 1.63
CA SER A 215 14.78 26.00 1.01
C SER A 215 13.95 26.77 2.02
N ASN A 216 13.21 27.77 1.52
CA ASN A 216 12.26 28.54 2.31
C ASN A 216 10.96 27.76 2.58
N ASP A 217 10.55 26.92 1.67
CA ASP A 217 9.30 26.12 1.73
C ASP A 217 9.51 24.72 1.15
N VAL A 218 9.02 23.70 1.83
CA VAL A 218 9.04 22.30 1.37
C VAL A 218 7.65 21.72 1.45
N GLN A 219 7.20 21.07 0.38
CA GLN A 219 5.96 20.32 0.39
C GLN A 219 6.13 18.92 -0.20
N VAL A 220 5.65 17.91 0.52
CA VAL A 220 5.51 16.53 0.06
C VAL A 220 4.04 16.31 -0.28
N LEU A 221 3.73 16.08 -1.55
CA LEU A 221 2.36 15.97 -2.07
C LEU A 221 2.04 14.52 -2.41
N TYR A 222 1.26 13.85 -1.58
CA TYR A 222 0.84 12.47 -1.85
C TYR A 222 -0.23 12.40 -2.95
N THR A 223 0.01 11.57 -3.96
CA THR A 223 -1.00 11.11 -4.93
C THR A 223 -0.96 9.59 -5.03
N PRO A 224 -2.11 8.88 -4.93
CA PRO A 224 -2.13 7.43 -4.91
C PRO A 224 -1.80 6.81 -6.27
N GLY A 225 -1.05 5.71 -6.25
CA GLY A 225 -0.83 4.81 -7.37
C GLY A 225 -1.85 3.67 -7.45
N ASN A 226 -1.62 2.71 -8.34
CA ASN A 226 -2.43 1.51 -8.45
C ASN A 226 -1.79 0.28 -7.79
N HIS A 227 -0.50 0.32 -7.47
CA HIS A 227 0.21 -0.76 -6.80
C HIS A 227 0.11 -0.71 -5.28
N ASP A 228 0.12 0.46 -4.65
CA ASP A 228 0.53 0.65 -3.26
C ASP A 228 -0.31 1.63 -2.44
N ARG A 229 -1.52 1.93 -2.87
CA ARG A 229 -2.34 3.00 -2.28
C ARG A 229 -2.45 2.95 -0.77
N SER A 230 -2.72 1.75 -0.21
CA SER A 230 -2.92 1.58 1.23
C SER A 230 -1.59 1.65 1.99
N VAL A 231 -0.57 0.96 1.50
CA VAL A 231 0.75 0.92 2.14
C VAL A 231 1.41 2.29 2.10
N THR A 232 1.37 2.97 0.94
CA THR A 232 1.97 4.30 0.82
C THR A 232 1.21 5.34 1.62
N TRP A 233 -0.14 5.28 1.70
CA TRP A 233 -0.88 6.20 2.57
C TRP A 233 -0.53 6.01 4.05
N MET A 234 -0.41 4.77 4.53
CA MET A 234 0.07 4.49 5.89
C MET A 234 1.49 5.01 6.10
N PHE A 235 2.34 4.88 5.11
CA PHE A 235 3.70 5.41 5.15
C PHE A 235 3.71 6.95 5.21
N MET A 236 2.77 7.62 4.52
CA MET A 236 2.59 9.08 4.63
C MET A 236 2.28 9.53 6.06
N GLN A 237 1.59 8.71 6.87
CA GLN A 237 1.33 9.05 8.28
C GLN A 237 2.64 9.13 9.09
N VAL A 238 3.64 8.31 8.77
CA VAL A 238 4.98 8.40 9.39
C VAL A 238 5.68 9.70 8.99
N LEU A 239 5.56 10.11 7.72
CA LEU A 239 6.13 11.39 7.26
C LEU A 239 5.39 12.59 7.88
N LEU A 240 4.07 12.51 7.99
CA LEU A 240 3.23 13.54 8.60
C LEU A 240 3.59 13.77 10.08
N GLU A 241 3.76 12.70 10.85
CA GLU A 241 4.19 12.79 12.26
C GLU A 241 5.62 13.34 12.40
N ARG A 242 6.50 13.05 11.44
CA ARG A 242 7.88 13.52 11.46
C ARG A 242 8.02 15.00 11.09
N TYR A 243 7.30 15.45 10.07
CA TYR A 243 7.51 16.77 9.45
C TYR A 243 6.35 17.75 9.65
N GLY A 244 5.20 17.28 10.06
CA GLY A 244 4.01 18.09 10.28
C GLY A 244 3.19 18.38 9.02
N PRO A 245 1.95 18.89 9.23
CA PRO A 245 0.98 19.13 8.15
C PRO A 245 1.36 20.31 7.23
N ASP A 246 2.25 21.18 7.65
CA ASP A 246 2.74 22.28 6.82
C ASP A 246 3.68 21.78 5.71
N VAL A 247 4.33 20.63 5.93
CA VAL A 247 5.24 19.99 4.97
C VAL A 247 4.56 18.86 4.21
N VAL A 248 3.66 18.11 4.84
CA VAL A 248 3.10 16.87 4.26
C VAL A 248 1.60 17.01 3.99
N ASP A 249 1.21 16.94 2.72
CA ASP A 249 -0.18 16.79 2.30
C ASP A 249 -0.49 15.32 2.00
N ASP A 250 -1.10 14.62 2.97
CA ASP A 250 -1.47 13.21 2.92
C ASP A 250 -2.86 12.95 2.32
N SER A 251 -3.55 14.00 1.84
CA SER A 251 -4.89 13.86 1.28
C SER A 251 -4.90 12.93 0.07
N MET A 252 -5.83 11.95 0.06
CA MET A 252 -5.93 10.90 -0.98
C MET A 252 -6.60 11.40 -2.26
N LYS A 253 -6.16 12.53 -2.79
CA LYS A 253 -6.64 13.04 -4.08
C LYS A 253 -5.84 12.38 -5.21
N TYR A 254 -6.54 11.86 -6.21
CA TYR A 254 -5.90 11.27 -7.40
C TYR A 254 -5.14 12.27 -8.28
N ARG A 255 -5.41 13.55 -8.09
CA ARG A 255 -4.76 14.66 -8.78
C ARG A 255 -4.54 15.77 -7.77
N LYS A 256 -3.38 16.38 -7.84
CA LYS A 256 -3.05 17.58 -7.09
C LYS A 256 -2.47 18.62 -8.03
N VAL A 257 -2.59 19.87 -7.66
CA VAL A 257 -2.02 20.99 -8.39
C VAL A 257 -1.18 21.82 -7.44
N PHE A 258 -0.07 22.31 -7.92
CA PHE A 258 0.71 23.33 -7.26
C PHE A 258 1.07 24.43 -8.24
N THR A 259 1.26 25.63 -7.72
CA THR A 259 1.56 26.82 -8.52
C THR A 259 2.85 27.47 -8.05
N TYR A 260 3.59 28.03 -8.98
CA TYR A 260 4.76 28.84 -8.68
C TYR A 260 4.87 30.01 -9.66
N GLY A 261 4.57 31.20 -9.17
CA GLY A 261 4.46 32.39 -10.01
C GLY A 261 3.38 32.21 -11.10
N LYS A 262 3.80 32.15 -12.37
CA LYS A 262 2.92 31.95 -13.53
C LYS A 262 2.88 30.49 -14.02
N ASN A 263 3.45 29.60 -13.29
CA ASN A 263 3.45 28.17 -13.60
C ASN A 263 2.39 27.45 -12.78
N SER A 264 1.67 26.53 -13.40
CA SER A 264 0.74 25.63 -12.73
C SER A 264 0.97 24.20 -13.20
N ILE A 265 1.22 23.30 -12.27
CA ILE A 265 1.58 21.93 -12.54
C ILE A 265 0.57 21.01 -11.86
N MET A 266 -0.11 20.17 -12.63
CA MET A 266 -0.96 19.10 -12.12
C MET A 266 -0.19 17.79 -12.11
N VAL A 267 -0.22 17.08 -10.98
CA VAL A 267 0.38 15.75 -10.83
C VAL A 267 -0.72 14.69 -10.68
N THR A 268 -0.52 13.54 -11.31
CA THR A 268 -1.43 12.39 -11.27
C THR A 268 -0.69 11.11 -11.67
N HIS A 269 -1.11 9.95 -11.13
CA HIS A 269 -0.46 8.70 -11.51
C HIS A 269 -0.64 8.34 -13.00
N GLY A 270 -1.85 8.45 -13.53
CA GLY A 270 -2.09 8.18 -14.95
C GLY A 270 -2.65 6.78 -15.25
N ASP A 271 -3.03 5.98 -14.24
CA ASP A 271 -3.58 4.61 -14.37
C ASP A 271 -5.05 4.57 -14.91
N SER A 272 -5.70 5.71 -14.99
CA SER A 272 -7.07 5.79 -15.49
C SER A 272 -7.11 5.60 -17.01
N LYS A 273 -8.13 4.86 -17.52
CA LYS A 273 -8.40 4.75 -18.96
C LYS A 273 -8.59 6.11 -19.65
N GLN A 274 -8.98 7.13 -18.89
CA GLN A 274 -9.15 8.49 -19.37
C GLN A 274 -7.87 9.34 -19.29
N ALA A 275 -6.80 8.83 -18.71
CA ALA A 275 -5.53 9.53 -18.58
C ALA A 275 -4.73 9.54 -19.90
N THR A 276 -5.39 9.81 -21.01
CA THR A 276 -4.71 10.05 -22.29
C THR A 276 -4.19 11.48 -22.32
N ALA A 277 -3.16 11.74 -23.12
CA ALA A 277 -2.57 13.07 -23.22
C ALA A 277 -3.63 14.15 -23.54
N ASN A 278 -4.53 13.89 -24.49
CA ASN A 278 -5.61 14.82 -24.84
C ASN A 278 -6.56 15.10 -23.68
N ASN A 279 -6.92 14.06 -22.92
CA ASN A 279 -7.85 14.21 -21.81
C ASN A 279 -7.21 14.86 -20.59
N LEU A 280 -5.91 14.64 -20.34
CA LEU A 280 -5.23 15.20 -19.17
C LEU A 280 -5.22 16.71 -19.15
N SER A 281 -5.03 17.39 -20.30
CA SER A 281 -5.16 18.84 -20.39
C SER A 281 -6.59 19.30 -20.05
N HIS A 282 -7.60 18.62 -20.60
CA HIS A 282 -9.00 18.92 -20.30
C HIS A 282 -9.34 18.65 -18.82
N ILE A 283 -8.88 17.52 -18.27
CA ILE A 283 -9.05 17.18 -16.86
C ILE A 283 -8.43 18.24 -15.97
N PHE A 284 -7.25 18.76 -16.33
CA PHE A 284 -6.61 19.84 -15.59
C PHE A 284 -7.51 21.08 -15.57
N ALA A 285 -7.93 21.56 -16.73
CA ALA A 285 -8.78 22.75 -16.84
C ALA A 285 -10.11 22.64 -16.09
N VAL A 286 -10.70 21.43 -16.03
CA VAL A 286 -11.98 21.19 -15.32
C VAL A 286 -11.78 20.99 -13.82
N SER A 287 -10.71 20.31 -13.41
CA SER A 287 -10.47 20.00 -12.00
C SER A 287 -9.91 21.18 -11.20
N TYR A 288 -9.15 22.05 -11.88
CA TYR A 288 -8.43 23.20 -11.31
C TYR A 288 -8.55 24.42 -12.22
N PRO A 289 -9.78 24.94 -12.43
CA PRO A 289 -10.03 25.99 -13.41
C PRO A 289 -9.33 27.32 -13.09
N GLU A 290 -9.17 27.64 -11.82
CA GLU A 290 -8.51 28.88 -11.39
C GLU A 290 -7.01 28.82 -11.65
N GLU A 291 -6.35 27.76 -11.20
CA GLU A 291 -4.92 27.53 -11.39
C GLU A 291 -4.57 27.39 -12.88
N PHE A 292 -5.45 26.74 -13.65
CA PHE A 292 -5.31 26.64 -15.10
C PHE A 292 -5.41 27.99 -15.79
N ALA A 293 -6.41 28.82 -15.43
CA ALA A 293 -6.66 30.11 -16.06
C ALA A 293 -5.58 31.17 -15.73
N GLN A 294 -5.08 31.18 -14.49
CA GLN A 294 -4.10 32.18 -14.03
C GLN A 294 -2.68 31.92 -14.56
N ALA A 295 -2.37 30.66 -14.91
CA ALA A 295 -1.05 30.28 -15.37
C ALA A 295 -0.82 30.63 -16.84
N THR A 296 0.42 31.00 -17.19
CA THR A 296 0.89 31.08 -18.58
C THR A 296 1.62 29.80 -19.00
N THR A 297 2.27 29.13 -18.06
CA THR A 297 2.87 27.81 -18.24
C THR A 297 2.05 26.79 -17.49
N ARG A 298 1.54 25.78 -18.19
CA ARG A 298 0.72 24.71 -17.62
C ARG A 298 1.35 23.38 -17.97
N GLU A 299 1.58 22.54 -16.96
CA GLU A 299 2.09 21.21 -17.22
C GLU A 299 1.28 20.15 -16.45
N VAL A 300 1.25 18.94 -16.98
CA VAL A 300 0.73 17.76 -16.31
C VAL A 300 1.81 16.72 -16.27
N HIS A 301 2.21 16.32 -15.07
CA HIS A 301 3.19 15.27 -14.85
C HIS A 301 2.50 13.98 -14.40
N SER A 302 2.78 12.88 -15.08
CA SER A 302 2.23 11.55 -14.77
C SER A 302 3.28 10.46 -14.90
N GLY A 303 3.06 9.34 -14.23
CA GLY A 303 3.89 8.13 -14.28
C GLY A 303 3.19 6.96 -14.98
N HIS A 304 3.15 5.82 -14.29
CA HIS A 304 2.43 4.58 -14.59
C HIS A 304 3.02 3.69 -15.70
N LEU A 305 3.38 4.23 -16.84
CA LEU A 305 3.86 3.43 -17.98
C LEU A 305 5.39 3.39 -18.12
N HIS A 306 6.11 3.91 -17.15
CA HIS A 306 7.57 3.83 -16.98
C HIS A 306 8.39 4.30 -18.19
N HIS A 307 7.78 4.98 -19.17
CA HIS A 307 8.50 5.52 -20.34
C HIS A 307 8.13 6.97 -20.58
N GLU A 308 9.14 7.73 -20.94
CA GLU A 308 9.00 9.16 -21.20
C GLU A 308 8.19 9.41 -22.47
N LYS A 309 7.23 10.31 -22.35
CA LYS A 309 6.46 10.84 -23.48
C LYS A 309 5.97 12.23 -23.16
N GLU A 310 6.13 13.15 -24.12
CA GLU A 310 5.64 14.52 -23.96
C GLU A 310 4.84 14.98 -25.16
N GLY A 311 4.01 16.00 -24.93
CA GLY A 311 3.23 16.64 -25.98
C GLY A 311 2.59 17.94 -25.50
N ASP A 312 2.61 18.96 -26.35
CA ASP A 312 1.88 20.21 -26.12
C ASP A 312 0.44 20.03 -26.62
N ILE A 313 -0.51 20.01 -25.70
CA ILE A 313 -1.90 19.64 -25.98
C ILE A 313 -2.86 20.62 -25.31
N PHE A 314 -3.64 21.34 -26.13
CA PHE A 314 -4.67 22.27 -25.68
C PHE A 314 -4.19 23.26 -24.61
N GLY A 315 -2.98 23.83 -24.79
CA GLY A 315 -2.42 24.85 -23.93
C GLY A 315 -1.83 24.34 -22.62
N ALA A 316 -1.55 23.03 -22.54
CA ALA A 316 -0.77 22.43 -21.47
C ALA A 316 0.27 21.45 -22.04
N MET A 317 1.48 21.46 -21.49
CA MET A 317 2.48 20.44 -21.74
C MET A 317 2.13 19.20 -20.91
N ILE A 318 1.92 18.08 -21.58
CA ILE A 318 1.65 16.79 -20.93
C ILE A 318 2.94 15.98 -20.93
N ARG A 319 3.44 15.68 -19.76
CA ARG A 319 4.63 14.85 -19.58
C ARG A 319 4.27 13.56 -18.85
N ARG A 320 4.57 12.44 -19.48
CA ARG A 320 4.72 11.17 -18.80
C ARG A 320 6.19 11.01 -18.47
N LEU A 321 6.47 10.79 -17.19
CA LEU A 321 7.83 10.68 -16.71
C LEU A 321 8.33 9.24 -16.83
N SER A 322 9.62 9.09 -17.10
CA SER A 322 10.31 7.79 -16.99
C SER A 322 10.43 7.38 -15.53
N SER A 323 10.66 6.10 -15.32
CA SER A 323 10.96 5.52 -14.01
C SER A 323 12.41 5.06 -13.92
N GLY A 324 13.04 5.21 -12.77
CA GLY A 324 14.35 4.66 -12.46
C GLY A 324 14.33 3.18 -12.05
N VAL A 325 13.14 2.54 -11.96
CA VAL A 325 13.00 1.16 -11.50
C VAL A 325 13.72 0.16 -12.39
N SER A 326 14.28 -0.90 -11.80
CA SER A 326 14.82 -2.04 -12.54
C SER A 326 13.71 -2.76 -13.32
N VAL A 327 14.08 -3.48 -14.41
CA VAL A 327 13.08 -4.27 -15.19
C VAL A 327 12.60 -5.40 -14.32
N ASP A 328 11.30 -5.47 -14.11
CA ASP A 328 10.61 -6.62 -13.54
C ASP A 328 10.23 -7.65 -14.63
N ASP A 329 9.75 -8.81 -14.21
CA ASP A 329 9.33 -9.87 -15.14
C ASP A 329 8.15 -9.44 -16.03
N TRP A 330 7.27 -8.57 -15.54
CA TRP A 330 6.16 -8.04 -16.32
C TRP A 330 6.68 -7.14 -17.46
N SER A 331 7.57 -6.21 -17.17
CA SER A 331 8.19 -5.32 -18.16
C SER A 331 8.95 -6.11 -19.23
N ASN A 332 9.65 -7.18 -18.83
CA ASN A 332 10.33 -8.08 -19.77
C ASN A 332 9.34 -8.78 -20.69
N ARG A 333 8.21 -9.25 -20.16
CA ARG A 333 7.19 -10.00 -20.93
C ARG A 333 6.44 -9.11 -21.90
N GLU A 334 6.19 -7.86 -21.54
CA GLU A 334 5.43 -6.88 -22.34
C GLU A 334 6.33 -6.04 -23.26
N ASP A 335 7.59 -6.46 -23.49
CA ASP A 335 8.58 -5.81 -24.37
C ASP A 335 8.95 -4.35 -23.99
N TYR A 336 8.76 -3.94 -22.72
CA TYR A 336 9.26 -2.65 -22.21
C TYR A 336 10.75 -2.67 -21.90
N ILE A 337 11.52 -3.35 -22.79
CA ILE A 337 12.98 -3.42 -22.75
C ILE A 337 13.58 -2.25 -23.54
N GLY A 338 14.59 -1.58 -22.95
CA GLY A 338 15.31 -0.52 -23.64
C GLY A 338 14.78 0.89 -23.41
N THR A 339 13.83 1.09 -22.49
CA THR A 339 13.44 2.43 -22.01
C THR A 339 14.58 3.05 -21.18
N HIS A 340 14.77 4.34 -21.28
CA HIS A 340 15.71 5.06 -20.41
C HIS A 340 15.20 5.00 -18.97
N ARG A 341 16.07 4.52 -18.06
CA ARG A 341 15.80 4.45 -16.63
C ARG A 341 16.44 5.64 -15.95
N ARG A 342 15.62 6.62 -15.67
CA ARG A 342 16.07 7.88 -15.10
C ARG A 342 14.90 8.60 -14.45
N PHE A 343 15.18 9.41 -13.48
CA PHE A 343 14.21 10.37 -12.96
C PHE A 343 14.39 11.73 -13.63
N MET A 344 13.32 12.50 -13.69
CA MET A 344 13.30 13.85 -14.23
C MET A 344 13.01 14.82 -13.09
N ILE A 345 13.91 15.73 -12.81
CA ILE A 345 13.75 16.77 -11.80
C ILE A 345 13.66 18.11 -12.51
N PHE A 346 12.71 18.94 -12.11
CA PHE A 346 12.36 20.17 -12.80
C PHE A 346 12.75 21.39 -11.98
N GLU A 347 13.48 22.29 -12.58
CA GLU A 347 13.84 23.59 -12.02
C GLU A 347 12.97 24.69 -12.67
N TRP A 348 12.29 25.46 -11.86
CA TRP A 348 11.35 26.50 -12.27
C TRP A 348 11.81 27.87 -11.78
N ASP A 349 11.66 28.89 -12.61
CA ASP A 349 11.52 30.28 -12.12
C ASP A 349 10.02 30.65 -12.05
N ARG A 350 9.71 31.85 -11.55
CA ARG A 350 8.31 32.28 -11.40
C ARG A 350 7.57 32.45 -12.72
N ASN A 351 8.21 32.34 -13.88
CA ASN A 351 7.61 32.54 -15.19
C ASN A 351 7.60 31.29 -16.07
N LYS A 352 8.55 30.39 -15.93
CA LYS A 352 8.75 29.25 -16.82
C LYS A 352 9.59 28.12 -16.23
N LEU A 353 9.55 26.97 -16.88
CA LEU A 353 10.53 25.89 -16.69
C LEU A 353 11.92 26.38 -17.16
N ARG A 354 12.92 26.17 -16.31
CA ARG A 354 14.32 26.56 -16.58
C ARG A 354 15.16 25.39 -17.07
N SER A 355 15.07 24.28 -16.36
CA SER A 355 15.89 23.10 -16.61
C SER A 355 15.14 21.82 -16.28
N ILE A 356 15.50 20.76 -16.98
CA ILE A 356 15.14 19.39 -16.61
C ILE A 356 16.47 18.67 -16.34
N HIS A 357 16.62 18.17 -15.13
CA HIS A 357 17.78 17.38 -14.71
C HIS A 357 17.40 15.90 -14.81
N TYR A 358 18.16 15.16 -15.60
CA TYR A 358 18.03 13.71 -15.72
C TYR A 358 19.01 13.05 -14.75
N ILE A 359 18.46 12.23 -13.85
CA ILE A 359 19.22 11.57 -12.77
C ILE A 359 19.03 10.06 -12.86
#